data_f9fb023c826422d6a5383ce0cf8b3cbf
#
_entry.id   f9fb023c826422d6a5383ce0cf8b3cbf
#
_cell.length_a   1.000
_cell.length_b   1.000
_cell.length_c   1.000
_cell.angle_alpha   90.00
_cell.angle_beta   90.00
_cell.angle_gamma   90.00
#
_symmetry.space_group_name_H-M   'P 1'
#
loop_
_entity.id
_entity.type
_entity.pdbx_description
1 polymer ?
#
loop_
_entity_poly.entity_id
_entity_poly.type
_entity_poly.pdbx_seq_one_letter_code
_entity_poly.pdbx_strand_id
1 'polypeptide(L)'
;MNKKLALLLLCCTIPFFTACSKAIDILLQDEEDVTMTTTLTEEPNETNTDIKIPENKALSASFSPTDLFSTTLFKDDPALLQFAKKVEKQVAQFEEHFEASYTGKLDFEDFEVQLNDLNNLITFVDPYTAGYFLYYEWSAWETDNGYSVELSIQYLTDAKKEKKVDQYVEAFANQYITKDMTDFDRAKVINDYVVQLATYTEQGSTEGQSVFELINEETAVCQAYALLTYRLLVASDLDAKYVYGYSEDQLHAWNLVQVNGNWYHLDTTWNDVAPTEPFTISYEYFLVNDEKLSQDHLWANENYFAATSNEYDFMHDMWYANTVDSVIYYNSMSDSTVYSYDLTTNVNKQITATACYYLVTDQQSIYCSDYDNAGYLTKINVQDGSEEVLFEDEVLNLNIQDGILYYETLDGSKHQQNL
;
A
#
# COMPACT_ATOMS: atom_id res chain seq x y z
N MET A 1 -43.44 -12.75 31.28
CA MET A 1 -43.64 -12.05 29.99
C MET A 1 -42.52 -11.03 29.89
N ASN A 2 -41.36 -11.48 29.44
CA ASN A 2 -40.20 -10.59 29.27
C ASN A 2 -40.38 -9.84 27.94
N LYS A 3 -40.55 -8.54 28.03
CA LYS A 3 -40.51 -7.68 26.87
C LYS A 3 -39.03 -7.61 26.42
N LYS A 4 -38.71 -8.33 25.34
CA LYS A 4 -37.47 -8.08 24.62
C LYS A 4 -37.57 -6.66 24.03
N LEU A 5 -36.85 -5.73 24.59
CA LEU A 5 -36.65 -4.42 23.98
C LEU A 5 -35.61 -4.64 22.88
N ALA A 6 -36.08 -4.86 21.66
CA ALA A 6 -35.21 -4.83 20.51
C ALA A 6 -34.92 -3.35 20.22
N LEU A 7 -33.74 -2.90 20.53
CA LEU A 7 -33.24 -1.61 20.04
C LEU A 7 -32.74 -1.87 18.62
N LEU A 8 -33.59 -1.53 17.64
CA LEU A 8 -33.18 -1.56 16.23
C LEU A 8 -32.51 -0.22 15.94
N LEU A 9 -31.22 -0.16 16.12
CA LEU A 9 -30.40 0.93 15.56
C LEU A 9 -29.82 0.42 14.25
N LEU A 10 -30.38 0.90 13.15
CA LEU A 10 -29.80 0.72 11.81
C LEU A 10 -28.69 1.76 11.69
N CYS A 11 -27.47 1.37 11.97
CA CYS A 11 -26.30 2.22 11.75
C CYS A 11 -25.59 1.74 10.48
N CYS A 12 -25.76 2.47 9.38
CA CYS A 12 -24.97 2.25 8.17
C CYS A 12 -23.61 2.89 8.38
N THR A 13 -22.59 2.08 8.65
CA THR A 13 -21.21 2.58 8.67
C THR A 13 -20.54 2.19 7.37
N ILE A 14 -20.16 3.17 6.61
CA ILE A 14 -19.33 2.97 5.41
C ILE A 14 -17.91 2.74 5.92
N PRO A 15 -17.32 1.55 5.72
CA PRO A 15 -15.94 1.34 6.10
C PRO A 15 -15.05 2.22 5.22
N PHE A 16 -14.15 2.90 5.86
CA PHE A 16 -12.91 3.50 5.38
C PHE A 16 -13.04 4.18 4.03
N PHE A 17 -13.54 4.62 3.28
CA PHE A 17 -13.46 5.37 2.04
C PHE A 17 -14.80 5.98 1.60
N THR A 18 -15.24 7.01 2.31
CA THR A 18 -15.85 8.12 1.60
C THR A 18 -14.75 9.12 1.22
N ALA A 19 -13.87 8.72 0.35
CA ALA A 19 -13.29 9.68 -0.55
C ALA A 19 -14.45 10.22 -1.38
N CYS A 20 -14.92 11.39 -1.04
CA CYS A 20 -15.96 12.20 -1.65
C CYS A 20 -17.26 12.33 -0.85
N SER A 21 -17.39 13.47 -0.18
CA SER A 21 -18.65 14.06 0.27
C SER A 21 -19.74 14.20 -0.82
N LYS A 22 -19.45 13.81 -2.07
CA LYS A 22 -20.40 13.80 -3.20
C LYS A 22 -21.17 12.49 -3.38
N ALA A 23 -20.68 11.36 -2.83
CA ALA A 23 -21.42 10.10 -2.93
C ALA A 23 -22.63 10.06 -1.98
N ILE A 24 -22.58 10.78 -0.87
CA ILE A 24 -23.70 10.87 0.08
C ILE A 24 -24.84 11.74 -0.49
N ASP A 25 -24.52 12.78 -1.25
CA ASP A 25 -25.54 13.64 -1.89
C ASP A 25 -26.29 12.94 -3.03
N ILE A 26 -25.73 11.88 -3.63
CA ILE A 26 -26.36 11.10 -4.69
C ILE A 26 -27.30 10.03 -4.11
N LEU A 27 -27.06 9.55 -2.89
CA LEU A 27 -27.93 8.57 -2.21
C LEU A 27 -29.15 9.21 -1.50
N LEU A 28 -29.17 10.55 -1.36
CA LEU A 28 -30.25 11.29 -0.71
C LEU A 28 -31.17 12.06 -1.68
N GLN A 29 -30.93 11.97 -2.97
CA GLN A 29 -31.84 12.51 -4.01
C GLN A 29 -32.18 11.35 -4.93
N ASP A 30 -33.39 10.83 -4.76
CA ASP A 30 -34.33 10.40 -5.78
C ASP A 30 -35.22 9.25 -5.34
N GLU A 31 -36.31 9.58 -4.67
CA GLU A 31 -37.59 8.94 -4.92
C GLU A 31 -38.33 9.81 -5.95
N GLU A 32 -38.10 9.58 -7.24
CA GLU A 32 -39.11 9.83 -8.28
C GLU A 32 -38.78 9.00 -9.54
N ASP A 33 -39.76 8.18 -9.90
CA ASP A 33 -39.96 7.34 -11.08
C ASP A 33 -39.17 7.74 -12.35
N VAL A 34 -38.25 6.86 -12.79
CA VAL A 34 -37.91 6.73 -14.21
C VAL A 34 -37.83 5.25 -14.60
N THR A 35 -38.89 4.76 -15.21
CA THR A 35 -38.90 3.51 -15.99
C THR A 35 -37.98 3.69 -17.20
N MET A 36 -36.75 3.17 -17.12
CA MET A 36 -35.91 2.94 -18.30
C MET A 36 -35.88 1.47 -18.65
N THR A 37 -36.47 1.16 -19.79
CA THR A 37 -36.34 -0.12 -20.48
C THR A 37 -34.91 -0.21 -21.03
N THR A 38 -34.03 -0.97 -20.38
CA THR A 38 -32.69 -1.25 -20.91
C THR A 38 -32.74 -2.57 -21.66
N THR A 39 -32.59 -2.49 -22.96
CA THR A 39 -32.27 -3.60 -23.85
C THR A 39 -30.91 -4.13 -23.46
N LEU A 40 -30.84 -5.40 -23.06
CA LEU A 40 -29.60 -6.15 -22.84
C LEU A 40 -28.84 -6.21 -24.16
N THR A 41 -27.75 -5.49 -24.28
CA THR A 41 -26.74 -5.70 -25.30
C THR A 41 -25.56 -6.41 -24.63
N GLU A 42 -25.27 -7.58 -25.19
CA GLU A 42 -24.07 -8.42 -25.17
C GLU A 42 -23.04 -8.18 -24.03
N GLU A 43 -22.78 -9.28 -23.33
CA GLU A 43 -21.67 -9.43 -22.38
C GLU A 43 -20.36 -8.92 -23.01
N PRO A 44 -19.55 -8.11 -22.29
CA PRO A 44 -18.21 -7.80 -22.74
C PRO A 44 -17.41 -9.09 -22.75
N ASN A 45 -16.83 -9.41 -23.88
CA ASN A 45 -15.84 -10.46 -24.09
C ASN A 45 -14.85 -10.43 -22.92
N GLU A 46 -14.70 -11.55 -22.21
CA GLU A 46 -13.60 -11.79 -21.29
C GLU A 46 -12.29 -11.58 -22.05
N THR A 47 -11.70 -10.40 -21.91
CA THR A 47 -10.29 -10.22 -22.28
C THR A 47 -9.50 -10.99 -21.23
N ASN A 48 -9.10 -12.19 -21.63
CA ASN A 48 -8.22 -13.07 -20.89
C ASN A 48 -6.82 -12.40 -20.86
N THR A 49 -6.63 -11.48 -19.92
CA THR A 49 -5.28 -11.04 -19.56
C THR A 49 -4.72 -12.13 -18.66
N ASP A 50 -4.02 -13.08 -19.29
CA ASP A 50 -3.20 -14.05 -18.58
C ASP A 50 -2.14 -13.26 -17.78
N ILE A 51 -2.38 -13.10 -16.47
CA ILE A 51 -1.34 -12.72 -15.54
C ILE A 51 -0.25 -13.79 -15.70
N LYS A 52 0.93 -13.41 -16.14
CA LYS A 52 2.08 -14.31 -16.24
C LYS A 52 2.51 -14.68 -14.82
N ILE A 53 1.94 -15.77 -14.29
CA ILE A 53 2.33 -16.36 -13.01
C ILE A 53 3.57 -17.21 -13.30
N PRO A 54 4.74 -16.93 -12.67
CA PRO A 54 5.90 -17.80 -12.80
C PRO A 54 5.64 -19.17 -12.20
N GLU A 55 6.17 -20.22 -12.82
CA GLU A 55 6.01 -21.61 -12.34
C GLU A 55 6.74 -21.85 -11.01
N ASN A 56 6.01 -22.31 -10.05
CA ASN A 56 6.18 -22.77 -8.68
C ASN A 56 7.54 -23.21 -8.16
N LYS A 57 7.89 -22.65 -6.98
CA LYS A 57 8.58 -23.37 -5.88
C LYS A 57 7.91 -23.01 -4.55
N ALA A 58 7.23 -23.95 -3.95
CA ALA A 58 6.52 -23.79 -2.70
C ALA A 58 7.45 -23.41 -1.52
N LEU A 59 7.19 -22.26 -0.91
CA LEU A 59 7.67 -21.92 0.43
C LEU A 59 6.51 -22.15 1.40
N SER A 60 6.59 -23.17 2.25
CA SER A 60 5.65 -23.39 3.34
C SER A 60 6.10 -22.54 4.54
N ALA A 61 5.56 -21.36 4.69
CA ALA A 61 5.65 -20.63 5.94
C ALA A 61 4.35 -20.85 6.72
N SER A 62 4.41 -21.59 7.82
CA SER A 62 3.35 -21.61 8.82
C SER A 62 3.47 -20.35 9.67
N PHE A 63 2.76 -19.31 9.30
CA PHE A 63 2.68 -18.08 10.06
C PHE A 63 1.61 -18.21 11.15
N SER A 64 1.97 -17.88 12.41
CA SER A 64 1.01 -17.73 13.51
C SER A 64 0.89 -16.26 13.88
N PRO A 65 -0.25 -15.60 13.63
CA PRO A 65 -0.42 -14.16 13.84
C PRO A 65 -0.46 -13.71 15.32
N THR A 66 -0.24 -14.60 16.28
CA THR A 66 -0.73 -14.43 17.65
C THR A 66 0.11 -13.60 18.61
N ASP A 67 1.31 -13.14 18.25
CA ASP A 67 2.21 -12.52 19.24
C ASP A 67 2.49 -11.01 19.02
N LEU A 68 1.72 -10.33 18.16
CA LEU A 68 2.12 -9.02 17.62
C LEU A 68 1.21 -7.84 17.99
N PHE A 69 0.34 -7.97 19.00
CA PHE A 69 -0.60 -6.88 19.32
C PHE A 69 -0.13 -6.03 20.50
N SER A 70 0.25 -4.80 20.20
CA SER A 70 0.43 -3.72 21.18
C SER A 70 -0.88 -2.98 21.49
N THR A 71 -2.07 -3.54 21.24
CA THR A 71 -3.26 -2.77 21.51
C THR A 71 -3.66 -2.88 22.98
N THR A 72 -3.79 -1.74 23.65
CA THR A 72 -4.38 -1.62 24.97
C THR A 72 -5.82 -2.09 24.98
N LEU A 73 -6.55 -1.87 23.87
CA LEU A 73 -7.95 -2.23 23.67
C LEU A 73 -8.26 -3.70 24.02
N PHE A 74 -7.54 -4.64 23.44
CA PHE A 74 -7.75 -6.08 23.69
C PHE A 74 -7.12 -6.58 24.99
N LYS A 75 -6.14 -5.85 25.51
CA LYS A 75 -5.55 -6.15 26.82
C LYS A 75 -6.51 -5.86 27.95
N ASP A 76 -7.27 -4.80 27.83
CA ASP A 76 -8.25 -4.38 28.83
C ASP A 76 -9.56 -5.17 28.72
N ASP A 77 -9.95 -5.59 27.51
CA ASP A 77 -11.09 -6.49 27.28
C ASP A 77 -10.75 -7.66 26.33
N PRO A 78 -10.28 -8.79 26.88
CA PRO A 78 -10.03 -10.00 26.09
C PRO A 78 -11.28 -10.59 25.41
N ALA A 79 -12.50 -10.29 25.91
CA ALA A 79 -13.73 -10.73 25.27
C ALA A 79 -13.99 -10.00 23.95
N LEU A 80 -13.54 -8.75 23.84
CA LEU A 80 -13.60 -7.99 22.61
C LEU A 80 -12.72 -8.62 21.52
N LEU A 81 -11.52 -9.09 21.86
CA LEU A 81 -10.68 -9.84 20.93
C LEU A 81 -11.36 -11.15 20.47
N GLN A 82 -12.04 -11.86 21.37
CA GLN A 82 -12.77 -13.08 20.99
C GLN A 82 -13.96 -12.77 20.07
N PHE A 83 -14.64 -11.66 20.29
CA PHE A 83 -15.69 -11.17 19.40
C PHE A 83 -15.11 -10.83 18.01
N ALA A 84 -14.05 -10.00 17.95
CA ALA A 84 -13.38 -9.63 16.72
C ALA A 84 -12.92 -10.86 15.91
N LYS A 85 -12.31 -11.87 16.56
CA LYS A 85 -11.91 -13.13 15.91
C LYS A 85 -13.08 -13.95 15.36
N LYS A 86 -14.24 -13.90 16.02
CA LYS A 86 -15.45 -14.59 15.50
C LYS A 86 -15.96 -13.88 14.25
N VAL A 87 -15.97 -12.55 14.25
CA VAL A 87 -16.40 -11.76 13.10
C VAL A 87 -15.41 -11.95 11.94
N GLU A 88 -14.10 -11.77 12.18
CA GLU A 88 -13.06 -11.97 11.19
C GLU A 88 -13.18 -13.35 10.50
N LYS A 89 -13.38 -14.41 11.27
CA LYS A 89 -13.54 -15.77 10.72
C LYS A 89 -14.71 -15.88 9.73
N GLN A 90 -15.82 -15.18 9.94
CA GLN A 90 -16.96 -15.17 9.02
C GLN A 90 -16.64 -14.32 7.78
N VAL A 91 -15.99 -13.17 7.99
CA VAL A 91 -15.53 -12.30 6.90
C VAL A 91 -14.54 -13.03 5.99
N ALA A 92 -13.59 -13.76 6.55
CA ALA A 92 -12.63 -14.57 5.80
C ALA A 92 -13.29 -15.70 4.97
N GLN A 93 -14.52 -16.08 5.28
CA GLN A 93 -15.32 -17.06 4.54
C GLN A 93 -16.33 -16.40 3.58
N PHE A 94 -16.34 -15.07 3.50
CA PHE A 94 -17.29 -14.28 2.70
C PHE A 94 -18.77 -14.55 3.06
N GLU A 95 -19.05 -14.78 4.35
CA GLU A 95 -20.42 -14.92 4.85
C GLU A 95 -21.12 -13.55 4.85
N GLU A 96 -22.19 -13.41 4.09
CA GLU A 96 -22.91 -12.14 3.94
C GLU A 96 -23.78 -11.82 5.16
N HIS A 97 -24.31 -12.84 5.85
CA HIS A 97 -25.20 -12.68 6.99
C HIS A 97 -24.84 -13.67 8.10
N PHE A 98 -24.48 -13.18 9.26
CA PHE A 98 -24.11 -14.03 10.39
C PHE A 98 -24.37 -13.37 11.74
N GLU A 99 -24.37 -14.20 12.80
CA GLU A 99 -24.51 -13.76 14.18
C GLU A 99 -23.18 -13.97 14.94
N ALA A 100 -22.76 -12.96 15.71
CA ALA A 100 -21.61 -13.04 16.60
C ALA A 100 -21.99 -12.59 18.02
N SER A 101 -21.41 -13.22 19.05
CA SER A 101 -21.71 -12.89 20.44
C SER A 101 -20.49 -12.28 21.11
N TYR A 102 -20.70 -11.17 21.80
CA TYR A 102 -19.77 -10.56 22.74
C TYR A 102 -20.20 -10.93 24.16
N THR A 103 -19.25 -11.39 24.99
CA THR A 103 -19.49 -11.82 26.37
C THR A 103 -18.53 -11.15 27.36
N GLY A 104 -18.30 -9.84 27.16
CA GLY A 104 -17.40 -9.01 27.95
C GLY A 104 -18.13 -8.10 28.93
N LYS A 105 -17.43 -7.04 29.34
CA LYS A 105 -17.89 -6.13 30.39
C LYS A 105 -18.26 -4.73 29.91
N LEU A 106 -18.05 -4.43 28.61
CA LEU A 106 -18.44 -3.15 28.05
C LEU A 106 -19.93 -2.98 28.21
N ASP A 107 -20.38 -1.80 28.59
CA ASP A 107 -21.78 -1.44 28.45
C ASP A 107 -22.13 -1.26 26.97
N PHE A 108 -23.42 -1.02 26.69
CA PHE A 108 -23.86 -0.97 25.30
C PHE A 108 -23.30 0.24 24.56
N GLU A 109 -23.13 1.37 25.20
CA GLU A 109 -22.61 2.59 24.60
C GLU A 109 -21.15 2.40 24.16
N ASP A 110 -20.32 1.84 25.02
CA ASP A 110 -18.91 1.53 24.72
C ASP A 110 -18.79 0.42 23.67
N PHE A 111 -19.67 -0.60 23.72
CA PHE A 111 -19.66 -1.67 22.73
C PHE A 111 -20.16 -1.20 21.36
N GLU A 112 -21.14 -0.30 21.31
CA GLU A 112 -21.64 0.32 20.08
C GLU A 112 -20.53 1.10 19.34
N VAL A 113 -19.66 1.80 20.08
CA VAL A 113 -18.47 2.46 19.49
C VAL A 113 -17.61 1.44 18.74
N GLN A 114 -17.40 0.26 19.33
CA GLN A 114 -16.60 -0.80 18.70
C GLN A 114 -17.31 -1.41 17.47
N LEU A 115 -18.64 -1.52 17.49
CA LEU A 115 -19.41 -2.00 16.34
C LEU A 115 -19.39 -1.00 15.18
N ASN A 116 -19.40 0.29 15.50
CA ASN A 116 -19.31 1.35 14.50
C ASN A 116 -17.92 1.47 13.88
N ASP A 117 -16.89 0.90 14.52
CA ASP A 117 -15.52 0.82 14.01
C ASP A 117 -15.05 -0.64 13.86
N LEU A 118 -15.91 -1.48 13.32
CA LEU A 118 -15.68 -2.92 13.16
C LEU A 118 -14.45 -3.22 12.28
N ASN A 119 -14.21 -2.37 11.29
CA ASN A 119 -13.04 -2.48 10.41
C ASN A 119 -11.74 -2.42 11.22
N ASN A 120 -11.67 -1.47 12.15
CA ASN A 120 -10.54 -1.36 13.07
C ASN A 120 -10.31 -2.63 13.88
N LEU A 121 -11.39 -3.18 14.48
CA LEU A 121 -11.30 -4.42 15.23
C LEU A 121 -10.76 -5.58 14.39
N ILE A 122 -11.20 -5.70 13.13
CA ILE A 122 -10.77 -6.76 12.23
C ILE A 122 -9.32 -6.54 11.81
N THR A 123 -8.92 -5.30 11.51
CA THR A 123 -7.54 -4.93 11.15
C THR A 123 -6.53 -5.41 12.21
N PHE A 124 -6.87 -5.32 13.48
CA PHE A 124 -6.00 -5.83 14.55
C PHE A 124 -5.98 -7.35 14.69
N VAL A 125 -6.99 -8.04 14.17
CA VAL A 125 -7.03 -9.52 14.15
C VAL A 125 -6.31 -10.05 12.92
N ASP A 126 -6.69 -9.56 11.75
CA ASP A 126 -6.11 -9.92 10.46
C ASP A 126 -6.29 -8.78 9.45
N PRO A 127 -5.23 -8.02 9.16
CA PRO A 127 -5.29 -6.96 8.16
C PRO A 127 -5.70 -7.44 6.75
N TYR A 128 -5.49 -8.73 6.41
CA TYR A 128 -5.91 -9.28 5.13
C TYR A 128 -7.42 -9.17 4.92
N THR A 129 -8.18 -9.50 5.96
CA THR A 129 -9.64 -9.48 5.90
C THR A 129 -10.23 -8.09 6.05
N ALA A 130 -9.46 -7.13 6.60
CA ALA A 130 -9.92 -5.76 6.77
C ALA A 130 -10.28 -5.06 5.45
N GLY A 131 -9.64 -5.42 4.34
CA GLY A 131 -9.92 -4.87 3.02
C GLY A 131 -10.98 -5.62 2.22
N TYR A 132 -11.66 -6.61 2.79
CA TYR A 132 -12.58 -7.45 2.01
C TYR A 132 -13.96 -6.84 1.82
N PHE A 133 -14.44 -6.01 2.76
CA PHE A 133 -15.81 -5.52 2.71
C PHE A 133 -15.90 -4.03 2.35
N LEU A 134 -16.92 -3.72 1.56
CA LEU A 134 -17.26 -2.37 1.17
C LEU A 134 -18.05 -1.67 2.25
N TYR A 135 -18.97 -2.41 2.89
CA TYR A 135 -19.97 -1.84 3.74
C TYR A 135 -20.55 -2.94 4.66
N TYR A 136 -20.97 -2.57 5.86
CA TYR A 136 -21.67 -3.47 6.76
C TYR A 136 -22.78 -2.76 7.52
N GLU A 137 -23.81 -3.56 7.87
CA GLU A 137 -24.87 -3.18 8.78
C GLU A 137 -24.86 -4.12 9.97
N TRP A 138 -25.27 -3.62 11.11
CA TRP A 138 -25.41 -4.44 12.31
C TRP A 138 -26.67 -4.13 13.08
N SER A 139 -27.17 -5.12 13.81
CA SER A 139 -28.15 -4.97 14.88
C SER A 139 -27.72 -5.77 16.09
N ALA A 140 -27.93 -5.23 17.28
CA ALA A 140 -27.53 -5.87 18.53
C ALA A 140 -28.65 -5.93 19.55
N TRP A 141 -28.64 -6.96 20.40
CA TRP A 141 -29.56 -7.10 21.52
C TRP A 141 -28.85 -7.67 22.74
N GLU A 142 -29.33 -7.27 23.90
CA GLU A 142 -28.81 -7.72 25.19
C GLU A 142 -29.13 -9.22 25.44
N THR A 143 -28.16 -9.92 25.98
CA THR A 143 -28.27 -11.32 26.45
C THR A 143 -27.95 -11.39 27.94
N ASP A 144 -28.07 -12.57 28.53
CA ASP A 144 -27.77 -12.74 29.97
C ASP A 144 -26.31 -12.40 30.34
N ASN A 145 -25.38 -12.47 29.39
CA ASN A 145 -23.94 -12.34 29.63
C ASN A 145 -23.23 -11.37 28.64
N GLY A 146 -23.92 -10.43 28.05
CA GLY A 146 -23.35 -9.47 27.07
C GLY A 146 -24.29 -9.19 25.92
N TYR A 147 -23.82 -9.24 24.69
CA TYR A 147 -24.61 -8.87 23.52
C TYR A 147 -24.52 -9.93 22.42
N SER A 148 -25.59 -10.10 21.66
CA SER A 148 -25.59 -10.79 20.38
C SER A 148 -25.74 -9.77 19.26
N VAL A 149 -24.96 -9.92 18.20
CA VAL A 149 -24.89 -9.01 17.07
C VAL A 149 -25.18 -9.78 15.80
N GLU A 150 -26.17 -9.34 15.05
CA GLU A 150 -26.39 -9.78 13.66
C GLU A 150 -25.67 -8.81 12.72
N LEU A 151 -24.91 -9.35 11.81
CA LEU A 151 -24.12 -8.60 10.85
C LEU A 151 -24.54 -8.95 9.42
N SER A 152 -24.64 -7.92 8.58
CA SER A 152 -24.84 -8.04 7.13
C SER A 152 -23.69 -7.32 6.43
N ILE A 153 -22.97 -8.03 5.57
CA ILE A 153 -21.73 -7.52 4.92
C ILE A 153 -21.88 -7.54 3.41
N GLN A 154 -21.52 -6.46 2.79
CA GLN A 154 -21.32 -6.35 1.34
C GLN A 154 -19.82 -6.33 1.05
N TYR A 155 -19.35 -7.25 0.22
CA TYR A 155 -17.94 -7.45 -0.07
C TYR A 155 -17.47 -6.67 -1.31
N LEU A 156 -16.25 -6.13 -1.25
CA LEU A 156 -15.49 -5.55 -2.38
C LEU A 156 -14.87 -6.62 -3.26
N THR A 157 -14.56 -7.76 -2.67
CA THR A 157 -13.83 -8.85 -3.28
C THR A 157 -14.53 -10.17 -3.02
N ASP A 158 -14.02 -11.26 -3.51
CA ASP A 158 -14.52 -12.62 -3.29
C ASP A 158 -13.38 -13.64 -3.17
N ALA A 159 -13.70 -14.86 -2.75
CA ALA A 159 -12.71 -15.92 -2.56
C ALA A 159 -11.89 -16.27 -3.82
N LYS A 160 -12.44 -16.08 -5.02
CA LYS A 160 -11.74 -16.34 -6.29
C LYS A 160 -10.73 -15.23 -6.59
N LYS A 161 -11.12 -13.98 -6.36
CA LYS A 161 -10.25 -12.81 -6.51
C LYS A 161 -9.10 -12.86 -5.49
N GLU A 162 -9.43 -13.10 -4.21
CA GLU A 162 -8.41 -13.17 -3.15
C GLU A 162 -7.42 -14.32 -3.36
N LYS A 163 -7.86 -15.46 -3.86
CA LYS A 163 -6.96 -16.55 -4.26
C LYS A 163 -5.97 -16.13 -5.37
N LYS A 164 -6.37 -15.27 -6.30
CA LYS A 164 -5.45 -14.73 -7.32
C LYS A 164 -4.47 -13.74 -6.71
N VAL A 165 -4.91 -12.93 -5.75
CA VAL A 165 -4.01 -12.04 -5.01
C VAL A 165 -2.97 -12.84 -4.24
N ASP A 166 -3.35 -13.92 -3.53
CA ASP A 166 -2.41 -14.78 -2.82
C ASP A 166 -1.38 -15.40 -3.76
N GLN A 167 -1.80 -15.88 -4.93
CA GLN A 167 -0.89 -16.41 -5.96
C GLN A 167 0.06 -15.35 -6.49
N TYR A 168 -0.42 -14.12 -6.67
CA TYR A 168 0.41 -13.00 -7.10
C TYR A 168 1.47 -12.64 -6.07
N VAL A 169 1.09 -12.55 -4.78
CA VAL A 169 2.00 -12.28 -3.66
C VAL A 169 3.06 -13.38 -3.53
N GLU A 170 2.67 -14.65 -3.64
CA GLU A 170 3.60 -15.78 -3.63
C GLU A 170 4.58 -15.72 -4.83
N ALA A 171 4.07 -15.41 -6.02
CA ALA A 171 4.89 -15.27 -7.21
C ALA A 171 5.91 -14.13 -7.09
N PHE A 172 5.49 -12.98 -6.54
CA PHE A 172 6.39 -11.86 -6.26
C PHE A 172 7.52 -12.29 -5.32
N ALA A 173 7.20 -12.88 -4.16
CA ALA A 173 8.20 -13.29 -3.18
C ALA A 173 9.21 -14.28 -3.79
N ASN A 174 8.74 -15.24 -4.61
CA ASN A 174 9.61 -16.20 -5.29
C ASN A 174 10.50 -15.58 -6.38
N GLN A 175 10.07 -14.51 -7.02
CA GLN A 175 10.77 -13.89 -8.14
C GLN A 175 11.76 -12.81 -7.68
N TYR A 176 11.39 -11.99 -6.71
CA TYR A 176 12.13 -10.79 -6.37
C TYR A 176 12.88 -10.87 -5.04
N ILE A 177 12.50 -11.79 -4.14
CA ILE A 177 13.12 -11.90 -2.82
C ILE A 177 14.11 -13.06 -2.78
N THR A 178 15.37 -12.76 -2.45
CA THR A 178 16.43 -13.76 -2.31
C THR A 178 16.87 -13.92 -0.84
N LYS A 179 17.55 -15.02 -0.51
CA LYS A 179 17.91 -15.34 0.87
C LYS A 179 19.04 -14.48 1.44
N ASP A 180 19.80 -13.85 0.58
CA ASP A 180 20.92 -12.96 0.90
C ASP A 180 20.52 -11.49 1.05
N MET A 181 19.27 -11.15 0.72
CA MET A 181 18.72 -9.82 0.98
C MET A 181 18.58 -9.55 2.48
N THR A 182 19.00 -8.35 2.87
CA THR A 182 18.74 -7.79 4.20
C THR A 182 17.27 -7.38 4.32
N ASP A 183 16.80 -7.09 5.54
CA ASP A 183 15.44 -6.56 5.75
C ASP A 183 15.23 -5.24 4.99
N PHE A 184 16.27 -4.38 4.97
CA PHE A 184 16.27 -3.13 4.20
C PHE A 184 16.10 -3.39 2.70
N ASP A 185 16.87 -4.34 2.12
CA ASP A 185 16.77 -4.64 0.68
C ASP A 185 15.37 -5.13 0.31
N ARG A 186 14.78 -6.00 1.15
CA ARG A 186 13.42 -6.51 0.95
C ARG A 186 12.38 -5.39 1.01
N ALA A 187 12.46 -4.53 2.05
CA ALA A 187 11.55 -3.40 2.20
C ALA A 187 11.66 -2.43 1.00
N LYS A 188 12.89 -2.14 0.53
CA LYS A 188 13.13 -1.29 -0.63
C LYS A 188 12.56 -1.89 -1.91
N VAL A 189 12.82 -3.16 -2.19
CA VAL A 189 12.28 -3.84 -3.38
C VAL A 189 10.75 -3.82 -3.38
N ILE A 190 10.12 -4.01 -2.23
CA ILE A 190 8.66 -3.98 -2.10
C ILE A 190 8.12 -2.56 -2.32
N ASN A 191 8.74 -1.55 -1.70
CA ASN A 191 8.37 -0.15 -1.93
C ASN A 191 8.42 0.19 -3.42
N ASP A 192 9.57 -0.05 -4.04
CA ASP A 192 9.81 0.29 -5.44
C ASP A 192 8.84 -0.44 -6.37
N TYR A 193 8.54 -1.70 -6.07
CA TYR A 193 7.61 -2.51 -6.84
C TYR A 193 6.18 -1.97 -6.76
N VAL A 194 5.67 -1.68 -5.56
CA VAL A 194 4.29 -1.20 -5.37
C VAL A 194 4.10 0.18 -5.98
N VAL A 195 5.06 1.08 -5.77
CA VAL A 195 5.04 2.43 -6.34
C VAL A 195 5.04 2.41 -7.88
N GLN A 196 5.79 1.48 -8.49
CA GLN A 196 5.82 1.36 -9.96
C GLN A 196 4.67 0.56 -10.55
N LEU A 197 3.96 -0.22 -9.74
CA LEU A 197 2.87 -1.09 -10.22
C LEU A 197 1.61 -0.31 -10.56
N ALA A 198 1.30 0.73 -9.80
CA ALA A 198 0.02 1.43 -9.91
C ALA A 198 0.21 2.95 -9.93
N THR A 199 -0.83 3.64 -10.39
CA THR A 199 -0.95 5.10 -10.29
C THR A 199 -2.07 5.44 -9.33
N TYR A 200 -1.80 6.33 -8.39
CA TYR A 200 -2.81 6.79 -7.43
C TYR A 200 -3.99 7.49 -8.13
N THR A 201 -5.20 7.17 -7.73
CA THR A 201 -6.41 7.77 -8.28
C THR A 201 -7.39 8.16 -7.17
N GLU A 202 -7.88 9.41 -7.23
CA GLU A 202 -8.93 9.91 -6.33
C GLU A 202 -10.34 9.71 -6.91
N GLN A 203 -10.48 9.12 -8.09
CA GLN A 203 -11.79 9.01 -8.73
C GLN A 203 -12.66 8.02 -7.96
N GLY A 204 -13.60 8.59 -7.22
CA GLY A 204 -14.59 8.11 -6.30
C GLY A 204 -15.50 6.94 -6.71
N SER A 205 -14.93 5.91 -7.29
CA SER A 205 -15.56 4.61 -7.44
C SER A 205 -15.07 3.67 -6.35
N THR A 206 -15.82 2.64 -6.04
CA THR A 206 -15.37 1.50 -5.24
C THR A 206 -14.24 0.72 -5.94
N GLU A 207 -14.04 1.02 -7.21
CA GLU A 207 -12.93 0.57 -8.05
C GLU A 207 -11.61 1.13 -7.52
N GLY A 208 -10.58 0.31 -7.45
CA GLY A 208 -9.27 0.71 -6.92
C GLY A 208 -9.10 0.59 -5.40
N GLN A 209 -10.13 0.16 -4.66
CA GLN A 209 -10.03 -0.07 -3.21
C GLN A 209 -9.51 -1.47 -2.86
N SER A 210 -9.69 -2.46 -3.72
CA SER A 210 -9.21 -3.82 -3.48
C SER A 210 -7.82 -4.05 -4.07
N VAL A 211 -7.06 -4.94 -3.42
CA VAL A 211 -5.74 -5.37 -3.94
C VAL A 211 -5.88 -6.05 -5.30
N PHE A 212 -6.99 -6.79 -5.51
CA PHE A 212 -7.24 -7.43 -6.80
C PHE A 212 -7.36 -6.41 -7.94
N GLU A 213 -8.06 -5.31 -7.71
CA GLU A 213 -8.21 -4.24 -8.70
C GLU A 213 -6.89 -3.52 -8.94
N LEU A 214 -6.11 -3.24 -7.88
CA LEU A 214 -4.78 -2.65 -8.02
C LEU A 214 -3.90 -3.46 -8.97
N ILE A 215 -3.81 -4.78 -8.80
CA ILE A 215 -2.95 -5.64 -9.63
C ILE A 215 -3.47 -5.88 -11.05
N ASN A 216 -4.75 -5.59 -11.35
CA ASN A 216 -5.33 -5.77 -12.70
C ASN A 216 -5.50 -4.46 -13.47
N GLU A 217 -5.85 -3.38 -12.78
CA GLU A 217 -6.19 -2.08 -13.41
C GLU A 217 -5.03 -1.07 -13.30
N GLU A 218 -4.01 -1.40 -12.51
CA GLU A 218 -2.82 -0.55 -12.27
C GLU A 218 -3.18 0.86 -11.76
N THR A 219 -4.35 0.99 -11.11
CA THR A 219 -4.82 2.22 -10.45
C THR A 219 -5.45 1.88 -9.13
N ALA A 220 -5.17 2.69 -8.10
CA ALA A 220 -5.68 2.41 -6.76
C ALA A 220 -5.72 3.63 -5.83
N VAL A 221 -6.36 3.46 -4.68
CA VAL A 221 -6.32 4.37 -3.53
C VAL A 221 -5.41 3.81 -2.42
N CYS A 222 -5.10 4.60 -1.42
CA CYS A 222 -4.18 4.27 -0.33
C CYS A 222 -4.46 2.92 0.36
N GLN A 223 -5.73 2.52 0.51
CA GLN A 223 -6.08 1.21 1.09
C GLN A 223 -5.46 0.04 0.32
N ALA A 224 -5.60 0.03 -0.99
CA ALA A 224 -5.08 -1.06 -1.81
C ALA A 224 -3.54 -1.06 -1.84
N TYR A 225 -2.90 0.13 -1.91
CA TYR A 225 -1.45 0.27 -1.75
C TYR A 225 -0.96 -0.32 -0.44
N ALA A 226 -1.54 0.11 0.69
CA ALA A 226 -1.14 -0.34 2.02
C ALA A 226 -1.40 -1.84 2.24
N LEU A 227 -2.52 -2.39 1.75
CA LEU A 227 -2.82 -3.82 1.85
C LEU A 227 -1.90 -4.68 0.99
N LEU A 228 -1.60 -4.27 -0.25
CA LEU A 228 -0.63 -4.98 -1.07
C LEU A 228 0.76 -4.94 -0.44
N THR A 229 1.21 -3.76 -0.01
CA THR A 229 2.50 -3.60 0.68
C THR A 229 2.59 -4.49 1.91
N TYR A 230 1.55 -4.51 2.76
CA TYR A 230 1.48 -5.40 3.92
C TYR A 230 1.65 -6.87 3.53
N ARG A 231 0.90 -7.35 2.53
CA ARG A 231 0.96 -8.75 2.08
C ARG A 231 2.34 -9.11 1.53
N LEU A 232 2.96 -8.22 0.76
CA LEU A 232 4.30 -8.44 0.20
C LEU A 232 5.37 -8.45 1.29
N LEU A 233 5.31 -7.54 2.28
CA LEU A 233 6.22 -7.51 3.43
C LEU A 233 6.15 -8.83 4.21
N VAL A 234 4.96 -9.27 4.58
CA VAL A 234 4.76 -10.52 5.34
C VAL A 234 5.21 -11.75 4.53
N ALA A 235 4.88 -11.82 3.24
CA ALA A 235 5.31 -12.90 2.36
C ALA A 235 6.84 -12.92 2.13
N SER A 236 7.52 -11.82 2.45
CA SER A 236 8.97 -11.66 2.38
C SER A 236 9.67 -11.84 3.73
N ASP A 237 9.00 -12.47 4.71
CA ASP A 237 9.50 -12.70 6.09
C ASP A 237 9.85 -11.41 6.85
N LEU A 238 9.12 -10.31 6.61
CA LEU A 238 9.21 -9.08 7.40
C LEU A 238 7.98 -8.94 8.32
N ASP A 239 8.23 -8.59 9.58
CA ASP A 239 7.14 -8.21 10.48
C ASP A 239 6.56 -6.87 10.05
N ALA A 240 5.24 -6.84 9.78
CA ALA A 240 4.57 -5.63 9.32
C ALA A 240 3.21 -5.42 10.02
N LYS A 241 2.71 -4.19 9.99
CA LYS A 241 1.37 -3.80 10.41
C LYS A 241 0.73 -2.94 9.33
N TYR A 242 -0.55 -3.12 9.15
CA TYR A 242 -1.38 -2.17 8.45
C TYR A 242 -1.80 -1.08 9.45
N VAL A 243 -1.59 0.15 9.09
CA VAL A 243 -1.93 1.33 9.89
C VAL A 243 -2.95 2.15 9.14
N TYR A 244 -3.91 2.68 9.87
CA TYR A 244 -4.82 3.67 9.33
C TYR A 244 -4.92 4.86 10.27
N GLY A 245 -5.26 5.99 9.69
CA GLY A 245 -5.35 7.26 10.38
C GLY A 245 -5.80 8.35 9.43
N TYR A 246 -5.15 9.47 9.54
CA TYR A 246 -5.41 10.64 8.69
C TYR A 246 -4.10 11.16 8.11
N SER A 247 -4.17 11.70 6.90
CA SER A 247 -3.13 12.50 6.29
C SER A 247 -3.81 13.72 5.63
N GLU A 248 -3.32 14.94 5.90
CA GLU A 248 -3.93 16.18 5.40
C GLU A 248 -5.46 16.27 5.63
N ASP A 249 -5.94 15.87 6.82
CA ASP A 249 -7.37 15.81 7.19
C ASP A 249 -8.23 14.78 6.41
N GLN A 250 -7.60 13.89 5.61
CA GLN A 250 -8.27 12.80 4.92
C GLN A 250 -7.94 11.46 5.57
N LEU A 251 -8.91 10.53 5.53
CA LEU A 251 -8.64 9.15 5.94
C LEU A 251 -7.55 8.54 5.05
N HIS A 252 -6.57 7.92 5.68
CA HIS A 252 -5.41 7.39 5.01
C HIS A 252 -4.95 6.06 5.62
N ALA A 253 -4.25 5.25 4.82
CA ALA A 253 -3.70 3.97 5.24
C ALA A 253 -2.28 3.78 4.72
N TRP A 254 -1.42 3.21 5.59
CA TRP A 254 -0.02 2.90 5.30
C TRP A 254 0.46 1.70 6.12
N ASN A 255 1.77 1.49 6.24
CA ASN A 255 2.32 0.36 6.96
C ASN A 255 3.33 0.77 8.03
N LEU A 256 3.42 -0.05 9.08
CA LEU A 256 4.60 -0.19 9.92
C LEU A 256 5.33 -1.47 9.50
N VAL A 257 6.64 -1.42 9.42
CA VAL A 257 7.50 -2.57 9.11
C VAL A 257 8.67 -2.63 10.06
N GLN A 258 9.03 -3.84 10.50
CA GLN A 258 10.24 -4.04 11.31
C GLN A 258 11.44 -4.33 10.40
N VAL A 259 12.48 -3.50 10.51
CA VAL A 259 13.73 -3.64 9.75
C VAL A 259 14.86 -3.63 10.75
N ASN A 260 15.72 -4.65 10.73
CA ASN A 260 16.84 -4.80 11.66
C ASN A 260 16.44 -4.65 13.15
N GLY A 261 15.23 -5.12 13.51
CA GLY A 261 14.72 -5.08 14.88
C GLY A 261 14.09 -3.75 15.32
N ASN A 262 14.11 -2.71 14.50
CA ASN A 262 13.42 -1.43 14.73
C ASN A 262 12.18 -1.30 13.87
N TRP A 263 11.14 -0.63 14.40
CA TRP A 263 9.93 -0.33 13.64
C TRP A 263 10.08 0.99 12.90
N TYR A 264 9.50 1.06 11.69
CA TYR A 264 9.46 2.23 10.81
C TYR A 264 8.12 2.30 10.11
N HIS A 265 7.65 3.50 9.81
CA HIS A 265 6.54 3.69 8.89
C HIS A 265 7.03 3.59 7.44
N LEU A 266 6.17 3.05 6.60
CA LEU A 266 6.36 2.92 5.16
C LEU A 266 5.05 3.30 4.47
N ASP A 267 5.03 4.41 3.75
CA ASP A 267 3.87 4.84 2.99
C ASP A 267 4.14 4.81 1.49
N THR A 268 3.77 3.71 0.85
CA THR A 268 3.94 3.52 -0.58
C THR A 268 3.02 4.40 -1.43
N THR A 269 1.91 4.90 -0.86
CA THR A 269 1.02 5.85 -1.54
C THR A 269 1.69 7.21 -1.68
N TRP A 270 2.30 7.71 -0.61
CA TRP A 270 2.98 9.01 -0.62
C TRP A 270 4.36 8.96 -1.28
N ASN A 271 4.92 7.77 -1.46
CA ASN A 271 6.11 7.55 -2.27
C ASN A 271 5.80 7.44 -3.77
N ASP A 272 4.51 7.27 -4.16
CA ASP A 272 4.05 7.33 -5.54
C ASP A 272 3.77 8.78 -5.93
N VAL A 273 4.66 9.36 -6.72
CA VAL A 273 4.56 10.73 -7.22
C VAL A 273 3.90 10.82 -8.62
N ALA A 274 3.46 9.67 -9.15
CA ALA A 274 2.69 9.63 -10.39
C ALA A 274 1.28 10.23 -10.16
N PRO A 275 0.63 10.82 -11.17
CA PRO A 275 1.04 10.87 -12.57
C PRO A 275 1.95 12.07 -12.93
N THR A 276 2.32 12.91 -11.96
CA THR A 276 3.12 14.11 -12.24
C THR A 276 4.53 13.77 -12.70
N GLU A 277 5.10 12.71 -12.12
CA GLU A 277 6.45 12.22 -12.43
C GLU A 277 6.41 10.69 -12.69
N PRO A 278 5.98 10.24 -13.88
CA PRO A 278 5.89 8.80 -14.18
C PRO A 278 7.23 8.09 -14.00
N PHE A 279 7.20 6.86 -13.46
CA PHE A 279 8.36 6.01 -13.17
C PHE A 279 9.34 6.57 -12.12
N THR A 280 8.98 7.66 -11.45
CA THR A 280 9.75 8.21 -10.34
C THR A 280 9.31 7.57 -9.04
N ILE A 281 10.26 7.22 -8.19
CA ILE A 281 10.01 6.74 -6.82
C ILE A 281 10.55 7.81 -5.87
N SER A 282 9.67 8.33 -5.01
CA SER A 282 10.08 9.10 -3.84
C SER A 282 10.38 8.14 -2.68
N TYR A 283 11.35 8.49 -1.86
CA TYR A 283 11.65 7.79 -0.63
C TYR A 283 11.36 8.66 0.61
N GLU A 284 10.62 9.74 0.45
CA GLU A 284 10.33 10.68 1.53
C GLU A 284 9.60 10.03 2.70
N TYR A 285 8.77 9.02 2.41
CA TYR A 285 8.00 8.23 3.39
C TYR A 285 8.47 6.76 3.46
N PHE A 286 9.72 6.49 3.09
CA PHE A 286 10.33 5.18 3.17
C PHE A 286 11.09 5.01 4.47
N LEU A 287 10.64 4.10 5.34
CA LEU A 287 11.25 3.77 6.65
C LEU A 287 11.43 5.01 7.55
N VAL A 288 10.38 5.82 7.68
CA VAL A 288 10.38 7.02 8.51
C VAL A 288 10.00 6.71 9.97
N ASN A 289 10.46 7.55 10.89
CA ASN A 289 10.11 7.47 12.31
C ASN A 289 8.81 8.23 12.64
N ASP A 290 8.31 8.06 13.88
CA ASP A 290 7.09 8.73 14.37
C ASP A 290 7.20 10.26 14.28
N GLU A 291 8.38 10.85 14.58
CA GLU A 291 8.61 12.29 14.58
C GLU A 291 8.45 12.87 13.16
N LYS A 292 9.03 12.22 12.15
CA LYS A 292 8.91 12.65 10.75
C LYS A 292 7.46 12.48 10.27
N LEU A 293 6.86 11.31 10.48
CA LEU A 293 5.53 11.01 9.97
C LEU A 293 4.44 11.90 10.61
N SER A 294 4.56 12.24 11.90
CA SER A 294 3.59 13.09 12.62
C SER A 294 3.51 14.54 12.13
N GLN A 295 4.33 14.94 11.18
CA GLN A 295 4.28 16.29 10.60
C GLN A 295 3.04 16.48 9.71
N ASP A 296 2.54 15.40 9.12
CA ASP A 296 1.43 15.40 8.16
C ASP A 296 0.49 14.20 8.30
N HIS A 297 0.82 13.21 9.15
CA HIS A 297 -0.01 12.05 9.44
C HIS A 297 -0.43 12.02 10.91
N LEU A 298 -1.64 11.52 11.17
CA LEU A 298 -2.21 11.33 12.51
C LEU A 298 -2.75 9.91 12.66
N TRP A 299 -2.34 9.20 13.71
CA TRP A 299 -2.81 7.85 14.04
C TRP A 299 -2.89 7.65 15.56
N ALA A 300 -3.53 6.58 16.00
CA ALA A 300 -3.61 6.19 17.40
C ALA A 300 -2.35 5.43 17.81
N ASN A 301 -1.25 6.16 18.08
CA ASN A 301 0.10 5.60 18.33
C ASN A 301 0.13 4.60 19.47
N GLU A 302 -0.77 4.70 20.47
CA GLU A 302 -0.87 3.75 21.59
C GLU A 302 -1.26 2.34 21.15
N ASN A 303 -1.80 2.20 19.94
CA ASN A 303 -2.21 0.92 19.36
C ASN A 303 -1.12 0.25 18.51
N TYR A 304 0.00 0.94 18.27
CA TYR A 304 1.06 0.47 17.38
C TYR A 304 2.43 0.46 18.08
N PHE A 305 3.42 -0.15 17.44
CA PHE A 305 4.80 -0.10 17.90
C PHE A 305 5.41 1.26 17.58
N ALA A 306 6.17 1.81 18.52
CA ALA A 306 6.83 3.09 18.32
C ALA A 306 7.98 2.96 17.29
N ALA A 307 8.00 3.82 16.31
CA ALA A 307 9.04 3.97 15.31
C ALA A 307 9.96 5.14 15.73
N THR A 308 11.09 4.84 16.36
CA THR A 308 11.94 5.87 16.97
C THR A 308 13.33 5.96 16.34
N SER A 309 13.67 5.07 15.40
CA SER A 309 14.97 5.05 14.74
C SER A 309 15.02 6.00 13.55
N ASN A 310 16.15 6.65 13.36
CA ASN A 310 16.46 7.52 12.23
C ASN A 310 17.55 6.95 11.31
N GLU A 311 17.78 5.63 11.38
CA GLU A 311 18.84 4.93 10.65
C GLU A 311 18.74 5.14 9.12
N TYR A 312 17.51 5.30 8.61
CA TYR A 312 17.24 5.41 7.17
C TYR A 312 16.87 6.83 6.70
N ASP A 313 17.07 7.85 7.54
CA ASP A 313 16.80 9.25 7.17
C ASP A 313 17.58 9.71 5.91
N PHE A 314 18.71 9.04 5.63
CA PHE A 314 19.51 9.32 4.44
C PHE A 314 18.76 9.02 3.12
N MET A 315 17.70 8.19 3.16
CA MET A 315 16.86 7.89 1.99
C MET A 315 15.89 9.02 1.63
N HIS A 316 15.49 9.84 2.60
CA HIS A 316 14.35 10.75 2.46
C HIS A 316 14.58 11.91 1.47
N ASP A 317 15.83 12.15 1.04
CA ASP A 317 16.19 13.11 0.02
C ASP A 317 16.46 12.47 -1.35
N MET A 318 16.13 11.18 -1.53
CA MET A 318 16.48 10.44 -2.75
C MET A 318 15.30 10.35 -3.72
N TRP A 319 15.60 10.69 -4.99
CA TRP A 319 14.79 10.35 -6.14
C TRP A 319 15.57 9.42 -7.08
N TYR A 320 14.88 8.59 -7.85
CA TYR A 320 15.50 7.67 -8.84
C TYR A 320 16.65 6.83 -8.25
N ALA A 321 16.50 6.38 -7.01
CA ALA A 321 17.55 5.65 -6.31
C ALA A 321 17.79 4.26 -6.89
N ASN A 322 18.93 4.07 -7.54
CA ASN A 322 19.37 2.82 -8.14
C ASN A 322 20.51 2.21 -7.33
N THR A 323 20.34 0.98 -6.86
CA THR A 323 21.36 0.28 -6.08
C THR A 323 22.20 -0.62 -6.97
N VAL A 324 23.52 -0.43 -6.94
CA VAL A 324 24.51 -1.32 -7.55
C VAL A 324 25.47 -1.80 -6.48
N ASP A 325 25.50 -3.09 -6.22
CA ASP A 325 26.22 -3.70 -5.09
C ASP A 325 25.77 -3.06 -3.75
N SER A 326 26.66 -2.33 -3.08
CA SER A 326 26.37 -1.63 -1.81
C SER A 326 26.30 -0.10 -1.99
N VAL A 327 26.17 0.41 -3.21
CA VAL A 327 26.12 1.85 -3.47
C VAL A 327 24.81 2.22 -4.11
N ILE A 328 24.11 3.20 -3.52
CA ILE A 328 22.92 3.82 -4.10
C ILE A 328 23.33 5.05 -4.89
N TYR A 329 22.99 5.10 -6.17
CA TYR A 329 23.11 6.29 -7.02
C TYR A 329 21.75 6.94 -7.16
N TYR A 330 21.64 8.24 -6.92
CA TYR A 330 20.37 8.93 -6.86
C TYR A 330 20.50 10.40 -7.23
N ASN A 331 19.42 11.05 -7.57
CA ASN A 331 19.37 12.50 -7.54
C ASN A 331 18.71 12.99 -6.26
N SER A 332 19.25 14.06 -5.70
CA SER A 332 18.72 14.67 -4.48
C SER A 332 17.47 15.49 -4.79
N MET A 333 16.43 15.33 -3.94
CA MET A 333 15.24 16.19 -4.00
C MET A 333 15.56 17.65 -3.68
N SER A 334 16.59 17.88 -2.85
CA SER A 334 16.94 19.21 -2.36
C SER A 334 17.60 20.10 -3.43
N ASP A 335 18.39 19.53 -4.36
CA ASP A 335 19.15 20.28 -5.34
C ASP A 335 19.15 19.70 -6.76
N SER A 336 18.44 18.56 -6.96
CA SER A 336 18.31 17.82 -8.21
C SER A 336 19.63 17.30 -8.80
N THR A 337 20.73 17.34 -8.05
CA THR A 337 22.04 16.88 -8.51
C THR A 337 22.30 15.42 -8.15
N VAL A 338 23.32 14.80 -8.73
CA VAL A 338 23.58 13.37 -8.62
C VAL A 338 24.56 13.06 -7.50
N TYR A 339 24.16 12.13 -6.65
CA TYR A 339 24.94 11.62 -5.52
C TYR A 339 25.11 10.09 -5.57
N SER A 340 26.07 9.63 -4.79
CA SER A 340 26.18 8.22 -4.39
C SER A 340 26.19 8.09 -2.88
N TYR A 341 25.50 7.09 -2.34
CA TYR A 341 25.54 6.71 -0.92
C TYR A 341 26.04 5.28 -0.78
N ASP A 342 27.15 5.08 -0.09
CA ASP A 342 27.73 3.77 0.17
C ASP A 342 27.14 3.20 1.48
N LEU A 343 26.32 2.16 1.38
CA LEU A 343 25.64 1.49 2.49
C LEU A 343 26.59 0.83 3.48
N THR A 344 27.84 0.54 3.06
CA THR A 344 28.86 -0.11 3.92
C THR A 344 29.58 0.90 4.80
N THR A 345 29.88 2.06 4.23
CA THR A 345 30.68 3.11 4.88
C THR A 345 29.85 4.28 5.38
N ASN A 346 28.57 4.36 5.02
CA ASN A 346 27.67 5.48 5.26
C ASN A 346 28.21 6.83 4.72
N VAL A 347 28.90 6.76 3.58
CA VAL A 347 29.49 7.95 2.94
C VAL A 347 28.58 8.42 1.81
N ASN A 348 28.11 9.65 1.93
CA ASN A 348 27.41 10.37 0.86
C ASN A 348 28.40 11.22 0.08
N LYS A 349 28.38 11.12 -1.26
CA LYS A 349 29.30 11.84 -2.15
C LYS A 349 28.54 12.37 -3.36
N GLN A 350 28.64 13.67 -3.63
CA GLN A 350 28.18 14.26 -4.89
C GLN A 350 29.06 13.75 -6.05
N ILE A 351 28.43 13.23 -7.10
CA ILE A 351 29.09 12.74 -8.31
C ILE A 351 29.24 13.87 -9.33
N THR A 352 28.16 14.60 -9.58
CA THR A 352 28.16 15.79 -10.44
C THR A 352 27.19 16.84 -9.87
N ALA A 353 27.36 18.10 -10.31
CA ALA A 353 26.43 19.19 -10.00
C ALA A 353 25.35 19.37 -11.06
N THR A 354 25.27 18.46 -12.05
CA THR A 354 24.26 18.49 -13.11
C THR A 354 22.92 18.07 -12.59
N ALA A 355 21.88 18.83 -12.91
CA ALA A 355 20.50 18.48 -12.57
C ALA A 355 20.01 17.36 -13.50
N CYS A 356 19.84 16.16 -12.93
CA CYS A 356 19.46 14.96 -13.65
C CYS A 356 18.06 14.49 -13.27
N TYR A 357 17.31 13.98 -14.27
CA TYR A 357 16.03 13.29 -14.06
C TYR A 357 16.04 11.93 -14.77
N TYR A 358 15.11 11.04 -14.40
CA TYR A 358 15.00 9.68 -14.96
C TYR A 358 16.31 8.88 -14.86
N LEU A 359 17.03 9.05 -13.76
CA LEU A 359 18.34 8.46 -13.53
C LEU A 359 18.28 6.92 -13.52
N VAL A 360 19.10 6.29 -14.34
CA VAL A 360 19.40 4.87 -14.31
C VAL A 360 20.89 4.64 -14.34
N THR A 361 21.37 3.52 -13.82
CA THR A 361 22.81 3.25 -13.74
C THR A 361 23.15 1.81 -14.11
N ASP A 362 24.32 1.66 -14.72
CA ASP A 362 25.08 0.42 -14.74
C ASP A 362 26.21 0.47 -13.69
N GLN A 363 27.14 -0.48 -13.70
CA GLN A 363 28.24 -0.50 -12.72
C GLN A 363 29.26 0.64 -12.89
N GLN A 364 29.28 1.35 -14.01
CA GLN A 364 30.35 2.31 -14.37
C GLN A 364 29.83 3.69 -14.67
N SER A 365 28.57 3.80 -15.03
CA SER A 365 27.99 5.02 -15.56
C SER A 365 26.55 5.22 -15.07
N ILE A 366 26.18 6.48 -14.94
CA ILE A 366 24.81 6.94 -14.76
C ILE A 366 24.34 7.49 -16.09
N TYR A 367 23.09 7.24 -16.44
CA TYR A 367 22.41 7.79 -17.60
C TYR A 367 21.20 8.56 -17.11
N CYS A 368 21.02 9.77 -17.60
CA CYS A 368 19.91 10.62 -17.18
C CYS A 368 19.50 11.62 -18.26
N SER A 369 18.34 12.24 -18.05
CA SER A 369 17.92 13.45 -18.73
C SER A 369 18.59 14.62 -18.03
N ASP A 370 19.55 15.29 -18.74
CA ASP A 370 20.32 16.43 -18.23
C ASP A 370 19.50 17.72 -18.37
N TYR A 371 18.91 18.16 -17.28
CA TYR A 371 17.99 19.30 -17.24
C TYR A 371 18.73 20.65 -17.46
N ASP A 372 19.99 20.71 -17.08
CA ASP A 372 20.83 21.89 -17.33
C ASP A 372 21.17 22.02 -18.82
N ASN A 373 21.01 20.94 -19.59
CA ASN A 373 21.28 20.87 -21.03
C ASN A 373 20.04 20.39 -21.81
N ALA A 374 18.93 21.08 -21.62
CA ALA A 374 17.65 20.87 -22.32
C ALA A 374 17.10 19.42 -22.29
N GLY A 375 17.39 18.66 -21.26
CA GLY A 375 16.91 17.28 -21.08
C GLY A 375 17.61 16.25 -21.96
N TYR A 376 18.81 16.57 -22.49
CA TYR A 376 19.56 15.65 -23.34
C TYR A 376 19.98 14.38 -22.61
N LEU A 377 20.00 13.25 -23.31
CA LEU A 377 20.53 12.02 -22.76
C LEU A 377 22.01 12.15 -22.49
N THR A 378 22.36 12.19 -21.21
CA THR A 378 23.75 12.35 -20.76
C THR A 378 24.21 11.13 -19.98
N LYS A 379 25.43 10.69 -20.30
CA LYS A 379 26.18 9.67 -19.58
C LYS A 379 27.16 10.31 -18.62
N ILE A 380 27.17 9.91 -17.37
CA ILE A 380 28.04 10.42 -16.32
C ILE A 380 28.89 9.28 -15.78
N ASN A 381 30.20 9.44 -15.74
CA ASN A 381 31.10 8.46 -15.14
C ASN A 381 31.04 8.52 -13.63
N VAL A 382 30.78 7.38 -12.94
CA VAL A 382 30.61 7.34 -11.48
C VAL A 382 31.90 7.61 -10.70
N GLN A 383 33.08 7.48 -11.32
CA GLN A 383 34.38 7.63 -10.63
C GLN A 383 34.82 9.10 -10.60
N ASP A 384 34.72 9.80 -11.71
CA ASP A 384 35.28 11.15 -11.88
C ASP A 384 34.26 12.23 -12.23
N GLY A 385 32.97 11.84 -12.41
CA GLY A 385 31.89 12.77 -12.73
C GLY A 385 31.97 13.36 -14.15
N SER A 386 32.81 12.82 -15.03
CA SER A 386 32.90 13.30 -16.43
C SER A 386 31.63 12.97 -17.21
N GLU A 387 31.20 13.90 -18.06
CA GLU A 387 29.90 13.84 -18.73
C GLU A 387 30.10 13.74 -20.26
N GLU A 388 29.19 12.98 -20.89
CA GLU A 388 29.14 12.79 -22.35
C GLU A 388 27.66 12.82 -22.79
N VAL A 389 27.32 13.74 -23.70
CA VAL A 389 26.00 13.77 -24.33
C VAL A 389 25.91 12.64 -25.35
N LEU A 390 24.95 11.73 -25.17
CA LEU A 390 24.71 10.59 -26.04
C LEU A 390 23.64 10.88 -27.12
N PHE A 391 22.66 11.74 -26.78
CA PHE A 391 21.57 12.09 -27.68
C PHE A 391 21.08 13.51 -27.40
N GLU A 392 21.01 14.34 -28.45
CA GLU A 392 20.71 15.78 -28.37
C GLU A 392 19.20 16.04 -28.57
N ASP A 393 18.37 15.42 -27.72
CA ASP A 393 16.93 15.70 -27.63
C ASP A 393 16.50 15.40 -26.20
N GLU A 394 15.38 15.97 -25.77
CA GLU A 394 14.83 15.73 -24.42
C GLU A 394 14.36 14.28 -24.29
N VAL A 395 14.88 13.57 -23.27
CA VAL A 395 14.58 12.16 -23.03
C VAL A 395 13.86 11.96 -21.72
N LEU A 396 13.00 10.96 -21.72
CA LEU A 396 12.14 10.56 -20.62
C LEU A 396 12.24 9.05 -20.41
N ASN A 397 11.76 8.56 -19.27
CA ASN A 397 11.47 7.15 -19.01
C ASN A 397 12.65 6.21 -19.30
N LEU A 398 13.84 6.57 -18.78
CA LEU A 398 15.04 5.78 -18.97
C LEU A 398 14.92 4.45 -18.21
N ASN A 399 15.33 3.35 -18.85
CA ASN A 399 15.43 2.03 -18.25
C ASN A 399 16.60 1.24 -18.83
N ILE A 400 17.28 0.43 -18.00
CA ILE A 400 18.33 -0.48 -18.47
C ILE A 400 17.84 -1.92 -18.28
N GLN A 401 17.84 -2.69 -19.38
CA GLN A 401 17.52 -4.10 -19.36
C GLN A 401 18.50 -4.88 -20.24
N ASP A 402 19.12 -5.94 -19.71
CA ASP A 402 20.06 -6.80 -20.44
C ASP A 402 21.20 -6.07 -21.16
N GLY A 403 21.71 -4.99 -20.55
CA GLY A 403 22.78 -4.16 -21.11
C GLY A 403 22.32 -3.26 -22.27
N ILE A 404 21.02 -3.03 -22.38
CA ILE A 404 20.42 -2.10 -23.34
C ILE A 404 19.76 -0.97 -22.55
N LEU A 405 20.09 0.27 -22.91
CA LEU A 405 19.42 1.47 -22.43
C LEU A 405 18.22 1.76 -23.32
N TYR A 406 17.04 1.84 -22.73
CA TYR A 406 15.79 2.27 -23.35
C TYR A 406 15.43 3.68 -22.87
N TYR A 407 14.89 4.50 -23.75
CA TYR A 407 14.40 5.83 -23.43
C TYR A 407 13.33 6.29 -24.43
N GLU A 408 12.57 7.29 -24.05
CA GLU A 408 11.54 7.92 -24.87
C GLU A 408 11.89 9.40 -25.11
N THR A 409 11.44 9.97 -26.22
CA THR A 409 11.48 11.40 -26.49
C THR A 409 10.10 12.02 -26.25
N LEU A 410 10.03 13.36 -26.11
CA LEU A 410 8.78 14.09 -25.85
C LEU A 410 7.66 13.81 -26.85
N ASP A 411 8.00 13.44 -28.10
CA ASP A 411 7.01 13.05 -29.12
C ASP A 411 6.49 11.62 -28.97
N GLY A 412 6.93 10.90 -27.90
CA GLY A 412 6.57 9.51 -27.62
C GLY A 412 7.33 8.47 -28.43
N SER A 413 8.38 8.87 -29.15
CA SER A 413 9.23 7.93 -29.88
C SER A 413 10.11 7.13 -28.92
N LYS A 414 10.13 5.79 -29.09
CA LYS A 414 10.91 4.85 -28.27
C LYS A 414 12.26 4.55 -28.92
N HIS A 415 13.30 4.63 -28.14
CA HIS A 415 14.67 4.43 -28.57
C HIS A 415 15.37 3.38 -27.73
N GLN A 416 16.43 2.77 -28.28
CA GLN A 416 17.30 1.85 -27.53
C GLN A 416 18.76 1.99 -27.98
N GLN A 417 19.67 1.77 -27.04
CA GLN A 417 21.12 1.83 -27.27
C GLN A 417 21.81 0.73 -26.47
N ASN A 418 22.75 -0.01 -27.07
CA ASN A 418 23.60 -0.96 -26.35
C ASN A 418 24.60 -0.19 -25.47
N LEU A 419 24.80 -0.62 -24.23
CA LEU A 419 25.74 -0.06 -23.27
C LEU A 419 27.09 -0.73 -23.32
#